data_ffc2ce6a616940e33703759ee8f04f8d
#
_entry.id   ffc2ce6a616940e33703759ee8f04f8d
#
_cell.length_a   1.000
_cell.length_b   1.000
_cell.length_c   1.000
_cell.angle_alpha   90.00
_cell.angle_beta   90.00
_cell.angle_gamma   90.00
#
_symmetry.space_group_name_H-M   'P 1'
#
loop_
_entity.id
_entity.type
_entity.pdbx_description
1 polymer ?
#
loop_
_entity_poly.entity_id
_entity_poly.type
_entity_poly.pdbx_seq_one_letter_code
_entity_poly.pdbx_strand_id
1 'polypeptide(L)'
;ARLARVARAGRNAPPWQREAPASDLLPERAVDLIGRVAVDVHALNKDWAREASAELGDAAYVELCAVAVCVIAVDAFAEALGVDAEPLPEAKSGEPDGVRPEGMVDAGAFVPMSDNAAGPNVGRALSLAPADNAMFFGLVGSMYALSNFTELVWEDGPLSRPQVELVAARVSAINECFY
;
A
#
# COMPACT_ATOMS: atom_id res chain seq x y z
N ALA A 1 -3.80 -4.18 9.36
CA ALA A 1 -3.17 -5.45 9.05
C ALA A 1 -4.19 -6.60 8.95
N ARG A 2 -4.82 -7.04 10.07
CA ARG A 2 -5.75 -8.18 10.08
C ARG A 2 -6.90 -8.05 9.07
N LEU A 3 -7.53 -6.88 9.00
CA LEU A 3 -8.64 -6.62 8.07
C LEU A 3 -8.20 -6.73 6.61
N ALA A 4 -7.01 -6.23 6.25
CA ALA A 4 -6.48 -6.35 4.90
C ALA A 4 -6.26 -7.82 4.52
N ARG A 5 -5.74 -8.64 5.42
CA ARG A 5 -5.57 -10.08 5.21
C ARG A 5 -6.90 -10.80 5.02
N VAL A 6 -7.90 -10.51 5.85
CA VAL A 6 -9.25 -11.09 5.74
C VAL A 6 -9.90 -10.69 4.41
N ALA A 7 -9.87 -9.41 4.06
CA ALA A 7 -10.41 -8.94 2.78
C ALA A 7 -9.72 -9.61 1.58
N ARG A 8 -8.38 -9.68 1.59
CA ARG A 8 -7.61 -10.33 0.54
C ARG A 8 -7.94 -11.82 0.40
N ALA A 9 -8.16 -12.55 1.48
CA ALA A 9 -8.51 -13.96 1.42
C ALA A 9 -9.80 -14.22 0.62
N GLY A 10 -10.74 -13.27 0.66
CA GLY A 10 -11.98 -13.32 -0.11
C GLY A 10 -11.89 -12.83 -1.56
N ARG A 11 -10.74 -12.37 -2.05
CA ARG A 11 -10.62 -11.67 -3.35
C ARG A 11 -11.06 -12.48 -4.57
N ASN A 12 -10.91 -13.81 -4.53
CA ASN A 12 -11.28 -14.70 -5.61
C ASN A 12 -12.77 -15.07 -5.61
N ALA A 13 -13.50 -14.75 -4.54
CA ALA A 13 -14.94 -14.94 -4.50
C ALA A 13 -15.65 -13.87 -5.33
N PRO A 14 -16.80 -14.20 -5.95
CA PRO A 14 -17.63 -13.20 -6.59
C PRO A 14 -17.97 -12.06 -5.62
N PRO A 15 -18.14 -10.80 -6.08
CA PRO A 15 -18.35 -9.65 -5.20
C PRO A 15 -19.52 -9.84 -4.19
N TRP A 16 -20.58 -10.52 -4.61
CA TRP A 16 -21.75 -10.79 -3.76
C TRP A 16 -21.54 -11.90 -2.71
N GLN A 17 -20.42 -12.62 -2.76
CA GLN A 17 -20.03 -13.65 -1.78
C GLN A 17 -18.88 -13.20 -0.88
N ARG A 18 -18.32 -12.02 -1.14
CA ARG A 18 -17.25 -11.49 -0.30
C ARG A 18 -17.83 -11.01 1.02
N GLU A 19 -17.32 -11.55 2.11
CA GLU A 19 -17.61 -10.99 3.41
C GLU A 19 -16.94 -9.62 3.53
N ALA A 20 -17.71 -8.61 3.85
CA ALA A 20 -17.15 -7.31 4.19
C ALA A 20 -16.30 -7.46 5.46
N PRO A 21 -15.07 -6.96 5.47
CA PRO A 21 -14.31 -6.92 6.72
C PRO A 21 -15.08 -6.09 7.75
N ALA A 22 -15.07 -6.53 9.00
CA ALA A 22 -15.75 -5.84 10.09
C ALA A 22 -14.79 -5.63 11.26
N SER A 23 -14.98 -4.54 11.98
CA SER A 23 -14.22 -4.21 13.18
C SER A 23 -15.04 -3.32 14.11
N ASP A 24 -15.04 -3.64 15.39
CA ASP A 24 -15.60 -2.77 16.43
C ASP A 24 -14.58 -1.72 16.92
N LEU A 25 -13.32 -1.80 16.43
CA LEU A 25 -12.21 -0.94 16.86
C LEU A 25 -11.93 0.21 15.90
N LEU A 26 -12.43 0.14 14.67
CA LEU A 26 -12.16 1.14 13.63
C LEU A 26 -13.46 1.72 13.09
N PRO A 27 -13.45 3.01 12.70
CA PRO A 27 -14.59 3.60 12.01
C PRO A 27 -14.94 2.84 10.74
N GLU A 28 -16.20 2.83 10.35
CA GLU A 28 -16.68 2.15 9.13
C GLU A 28 -15.90 2.60 7.88
N ARG A 29 -15.60 3.88 7.76
CA ARG A 29 -14.82 4.43 6.66
C ARG A 29 -13.41 3.85 6.59
N ALA A 30 -12.76 3.60 7.72
CA ALA A 30 -11.44 2.97 7.75
C ALA A 30 -11.51 1.50 7.32
N VAL A 31 -12.57 0.80 7.72
CA VAL A 31 -12.82 -0.59 7.30
C VAL A 31 -13.07 -0.67 5.79
N ASP A 32 -13.88 0.23 5.24
CA ASP A 32 -14.15 0.33 3.80
C ASP A 32 -12.87 0.66 3.01
N LEU A 33 -12.06 1.62 3.49
CA LEU A 33 -10.76 1.94 2.89
C LEU A 33 -9.86 0.70 2.80
N ILE A 34 -9.69 -0.02 3.90
CA ILE A 34 -8.84 -1.21 3.94
C ILE A 34 -9.37 -2.28 2.98
N GLY A 35 -10.68 -2.46 2.93
CA GLY A 35 -11.32 -3.40 2.00
C GLY A 35 -11.04 -3.06 0.54
N ARG A 36 -11.21 -1.79 0.16
CA ARG A 36 -10.92 -1.30 -1.21
C ARG A 36 -9.47 -1.44 -1.59
N VAL A 37 -8.55 -1.04 -0.72
CA VAL A 37 -7.10 -1.22 -0.95
C VAL A 37 -6.75 -2.68 -1.15
N ALA A 38 -7.40 -3.59 -0.42
CA ALA A 38 -7.07 -5.01 -0.46
C ALA A 38 -7.60 -5.75 -1.70
N VAL A 39 -8.78 -5.39 -2.23
CA VAL A 39 -9.47 -6.20 -3.25
C VAL A 39 -10.16 -5.42 -4.35
N ASP A 40 -10.28 -4.12 -4.22
CA ASP A 40 -11.03 -3.28 -5.17
C ASP A 40 -10.42 -1.88 -5.30
N VAL A 41 -9.13 -1.84 -5.60
CA VAL A 41 -8.37 -0.59 -5.72
C VAL A 41 -8.94 0.34 -6.81
N HIS A 42 -9.62 -0.22 -7.82
CA HIS A 42 -10.29 0.56 -8.88
C HIS A 42 -11.47 1.39 -8.37
N ALA A 43 -12.07 1.00 -7.24
CA ALA A 43 -13.12 1.78 -6.59
C ALA A 43 -12.58 3.02 -5.85
N LEU A 44 -11.25 3.16 -5.72
CA LEU A 44 -10.61 4.32 -5.14
C LEU A 44 -10.47 5.42 -6.20
N ASN A 45 -11.44 6.29 -6.29
CA ASN A 45 -11.34 7.50 -7.10
C ASN A 45 -11.05 8.73 -6.23
N LYS A 46 -10.72 9.85 -6.86
CA LYS A 46 -10.29 11.07 -6.17
C LYS A 46 -11.34 11.64 -5.23
N ASP A 47 -12.61 11.59 -5.61
CA ASP A 47 -13.69 12.16 -4.81
C ASP A 47 -13.92 11.32 -3.55
N TRP A 48 -14.00 10.01 -3.70
CA TRP A 48 -14.09 9.09 -2.56
C TRP A 48 -12.90 9.21 -1.61
N ALA A 49 -11.67 9.28 -2.17
CA ALA A 49 -10.46 9.41 -1.36
C ALA A 49 -10.42 10.73 -0.58
N ARG A 50 -10.91 11.83 -1.16
CA ARG A 50 -11.02 13.13 -0.48
C ARG A 50 -12.04 13.09 0.66
N GLU A 51 -13.20 12.46 0.43
CA GLU A 51 -14.21 12.29 1.49
C GLU A 51 -13.65 11.43 2.63
N ALA A 52 -13.02 10.30 2.31
CA ALA A 52 -12.43 9.42 3.31
C ALA A 52 -11.29 10.10 4.08
N SER A 53 -10.44 10.85 3.39
CA SER A 53 -9.37 11.63 4.01
C SER A 53 -9.91 12.77 4.89
N ALA A 54 -11.00 13.42 4.50
CA ALA A 54 -11.64 14.45 5.31
C ALA A 54 -12.28 13.87 6.60
N GLU A 55 -12.83 12.67 6.52
CA GLU A 55 -13.45 11.98 7.65
C GLU A 55 -12.43 11.39 8.62
N LEU A 56 -11.39 10.73 8.10
CA LEU A 56 -10.38 10.03 8.89
C LEU A 56 -9.20 10.92 9.31
N GLY A 57 -8.98 12.03 8.60
CA GLY A 57 -7.72 12.76 8.57
C GLY A 57 -6.74 12.19 7.54
N ASP A 58 -6.04 13.08 6.82
CA ASP A 58 -5.17 12.70 5.72
C ASP A 58 -3.98 11.82 6.13
N ALA A 59 -3.40 12.07 7.31
CA ALA A 59 -2.32 11.23 7.85
C ALA A 59 -2.81 9.81 8.18
N ALA A 60 -3.94 9.67 8.88
CA ALA A 60 -4.52 8.37 9.21
C ALA A 60 -4.96 7.60 7.95
N TYR A 61 -5.50 8.29 6.94
CA TYR A 61 -5.81 7.70 5.65
C TYR A 61 -4.57 7.06 5.02
N VAL A 62 -3.44 7.78 4.98
CA VAL A 62 -2.18 7.29 4.41
C VAL A 62 -1.58 6.14 5.23
N GLU A 63 -1.59 6.23 6.55
CA GLU A 63 -1.14 5.17 7.46
C GLU A 63 -1.91 3.86 7.25
N LEU A 64 -3.24 3.94 7.16
CA LEU A 64 -4.08 2.78 6.88
C LEU A 64 -3.76 2.15 5.52
N CYS A 65 -3.55 2.97 4.49
CA CYS A 65 -3.12 2.50 3.17
C CYS A 65 -1.76 1.79 3.24
N ALA A 66 -0.78 2.40 3.92
CA ALA A 66 0.57 1.87 4.04
C ALA A 66 0.59 0.50 4.73
N VAL A 67 -0.10 0.39 5.87
CA VAL A 67 -0.23 -0.89 6.59
C VAL A 67 -0.93 -1.95 5.73
N ALA A 68 -2.01 -1.58 5.03
CA ALA A 68 -2.72 -2.53 4.16
C ALA A 68 -1.83 -3.02 3.02
N VAL A 69 -1.13 -2.13 2.31
CA VAL A 69 -0.24 -2.48 1.20
C VAL A 69 0.92 -3.37 1.64
N CYS A 70 1.55 -3.07 2.78
CA CYS A 70 2.63 -3.91 3.31
C CYS A 70 2.17 -5.34 3.60
N VAL A 71 1.02 -5.50 4.26
CA VAL A 71 0.46 -6.83 4.53
C VAL A 71 0.10 -7.57 3.25
N ILE A 72 -0.53 -6.88 2.30
CA ILE A 72 -0.89 -7.48 1.00
C ILE A 72 0.34 -7.95 0.25
N ALA A 73 1.42 -7.17 0.25
CA ALA A 73 2.66 -7.53 -0.43
C ALA A 73 3.30 -8.78 0.18
N VAL A 74 3.40 -8.85 1.51
CA VAL A 74 3.96 -10.01 2.22
C VAL A 74 3.11 -11.25 2.02
N ASP A 75 1.77 -11.14 2.16
CA ASP A 75 0.86 -12.25 1.96
C ASP A 75 0.85 -12.75 0.49
N ALA A 76 0.97 -11.83 -0.48
CA ALA A 76 1.08 -12.18 -1.89
C ALA A 76 2.38 -12.94 -2.19
N PHE A 77 3.47 -12.54 -1.56
CA PHE A 77 4.76 -13.21 -1.71
C PHE A 77 4.73 -14.62 -1.10
N ALA A 78 4.20 -14.79 0.11
CA ALA A 78 4.03 -16.09 0.74
C ALA A 78 3.17 -17.04 -0.12
N GLU A 79 2.05 -16.53 -0.64
CA GLU A 79 1.17 -17.25 -1.54
C GLU A 79 1.88 -17.68 -2.84
N ALA A 80 2.66 -16.80 -3.44
CA ALA A 80 3.43 -17.10 -4.66
C ALA A 80 4.46 -18.20 -4.44
N LEU A 81 5.01 -18.30 -3.22
CA LEU A 81 5.93 -19.34 -2.82
C LEU A 81 5.24 -20.64 -2.35
N GLY A 82 3.92 -20.63 -2.19
CA GLY A 82 3.16 -21.77 -1.65
C GLY A 82 3.44 -22.05 -0.17
N VAL A 83 3.81 -21.03 0.61
CA VAL A 83 4.05 -21.14 2.05
C VAL A 83 2.97 -20.41 2.84
N ASP A 84 2.86 -20.73 4.12
CA ASP A 84 1.93 -20.07 5.02
C ASP A 84 2.29 -18.58 5.17
N ALA A 85 1.27 -17.74 5.30
CA ALA A 85 1.46 -16.32 5.55
C ALA A 85 2.12 -16.09 6.92
N GLU A 86 3.07 -15.17 6.97
CA GLU A 86 3.73 -14.77 8.21
C GLU A 86 2.73 -14.34 9.30
N PRO A 87 2.95 -14.70 10.56
CA PRO A 87 2.14 -14.21 11.66
C PRO A 87 2.13 -12.69 11.69
N LEU A 88 0.97 -12.10 11.93
CA LEU A 88 0.90 -10.66 12.17
C LEU A 88 1.59 -10.33 13.52
N PRO A 89 2.31 -9.21 13.59
CA PRO A 89 2.92 -8.78 14.85
C PRO A 89 1.84 -8.56 15.92
N GLU A 90 2.23 -8.75 17.17
CA GLU A 90 1.36 -8.44 18.31
C GLU A 90 0.96 -6.96 18.32
N ALA A 91 -0.30 -6.71 18.63
CA ALA A 91 -0.79 -5.35 18.76
C ALA A 91 -0.06 -4.64 19.92
N LYS A 92 0.48 -3.48 19.64
CA LYS A 92 1.07 -2.59 20.65
C LYS A 92 0.00 -1.63 21.14
N SER A 93 -0.03 -1.38 22.45
CA SER A 93 -0.83 -0.29 23.01
C SER A 93 -0.17 1.05 22.69
N GLY A 94 -0.98 2.07 22.44
CA GLY A 94 -0.54 3.43 22.16
C GLY A 94 -1.56 4.17 21.31
N GLU A 95 -1.52 5.49 21.37
CA GLU A 95 -2.29 6.34 20.47
C GLU A 95 -1.41 6.68 19.27
N PRO A 96 -1.99 6.77 18.06
CA PRO A 96 -1.29 7.31 16.89
C PRO A 96 -0.79 8.72 17.20
N ASP A 97 0.41 9.06 16.79
CA ASP A 97 0.96 10.40 17.03
C ASP A 97 0.23 11.51 16.26
N GLY A 98 -0.43 11.17 15.16
CA GLY A 98 -1.22 12.08 14.35
C GLY A 98 -0.43 13.27 13.78
N VAL A 99 0.88 13.20 13.83
CA VAL A 99 1.76 14.30 13.41
C VAL A 99 1.76 14.41 11.90
N ARG A 100 1.30 15.56 11.41
CA ARG A 100 1.44 15.91 10.01
C ARG A 100 2.82 16.53 9.77
N PRO A 101 3.64 15.95 8.89
CA PRO A 101 4.95 16.52 8.55
C PRO A 101 4.80 17.90 7.90
N GLU A 102 5.80 18.76 8.09
CA GLU A 102 5.88 20.04 7.39
C GLU A 102 6.17 19.84 5.90
N GLY A 103 5.88 20.86 5.09
CA GLY A 103 6.18 20.85 3.65
C GLY A 103 5.27 19.94 2.81
N MET A 104 4.07 19.63 3.31
CA MET A 104 3.06 18.90 2.52
C MET A 104 2.33 19.86 1.58
N VAL A 105 2.27 19.48 0.29
CA VAL A 105 1.63 20.27 -0.78
C VAL A 105 0.57 19.44 -1.50
N ASP A 106 -0.43 20.12 -2.05
CA ASP A 106 -1.36 19.49 -3.02
C ASP A 106 -0.64 19.39 -4.38
N ALA A 107 -0.13 18.19 -4.67
CA ALA A 107 0.54 17.88 -5.93
C ALA A 107 -0.41 17.22 -6.96
N GLY A 108 -1.73 17.34 -6.78
CA GLY A 108 -2.73 16.73 -7.64
C GLY A 108 -3.06 15.27 -7.32
N ALA A 109 -2.40 14.66 -6.33
CA ALA A 109 -2.71 13.33 -5.80
C ALA A 109 -4.03 13.30 -5.01
N PHE A 110 -4.38 12.16 -4.45
CA PHE A 110 -5.59 12.02 -3.63
C PHE A 110 -5.47 12.76 -2.30
N VAL A 111 -4.27 12.79 -1.74
CA VAL A 111 -3.90 13.48 -0.49
C VAL A 111 -2.66 14.33 -0.71
N PRO A 112 -2.40 15.32 0.15
CA PRO A 112 -1.15 16.07 0.10
C PRO A 112 0.07 15.14 0.27
N MET A 113 1.17 15.50 -0.37
CA MET A 113 2.45 14.79 -0.25
C MET A 113 3.61 15.76 -0.11
N SER A 114 4.79 15.28 0.26
CA SER A 114 5.97 16.14 0.40
C SER A 114 6.31 16.85 -0.91
N ASP A 115 6.80 18.09 -0.81
CA ASP A 115 7.22 18.91 -1.95
C ASP A 115 8.54 18.46 -2.58
N ASN A 116 9.12 17.36 -2.11
CA ASN A 116 10.37 16.84 -2.66
C ASN A 116 10.19 16.33 -4.08
N ALA A 117 10.33 17.22 -5.05
CA ALA A 117 10.21 16.91 -6.49
C ALA A 117 11.42 16.17 -7.07
N ALA A 118 12.47 15.92 -6.28
CA ALA A 118 13.72 15.33 -6.77
C ALA A 118 13.65 13.80 -6.98
N GLY A 119 12.57 13.16 -6.53
CA GLY A 119 12.37 11.71 -6.64
C GLY A 119 11.09 11.33 -7.37
N PRO A 120 10.91 10.04 -7.66
CA PRO A 120 9.67 9.55 -8.24
C PRO A 120 8.49 9.76 -7.29
N ASN A 121 7.28 9.95 -7.82
CA ASN A 121 6.08 10.17 -7.00
C ASN A 121 5.83 9.03 -6.00
N VAL A 122 6.15 7.78 -6.35
CA VAL A 122 6.04 6.64 -5.45
C VAL A 122 6.84 6.85 -4.16
N GLY A 123 7.99 7.53 -4.24
CA GLY A 123 8.85 7.83 -3.07
C GLY A 123 8.20 8.77 -2.05
N ARG A 124 7.22 9.55 -2.46
CA ARG A 124 6.51 10.51 -1.60
C ARG A 124 5.02 10.19 -1.39
N ALA A 125 4.52 9.11 -2.00
CA ALA A 125 3.09 8.76 -1.91
C ALA A 125 2.62 8.56 -0.46
N LEU A 126 3.47 8.02 0.41
CA LEU A 126 3.19 7.78 1.83
C LEU A 126 3.84 8.83 2.76
N SER A 127 4.25 9.98 2.24
CA SER A 127 5.03 10.97 3.01
C SER A 127 4.27 11.63 4.16
N LEU A 128 2.93 11.57 4.18
CA LEU A 128 2.12 11.98 5.33
C LEU A 128 2.28 11.06 6.56
N ALA A 129 2.77 9.84 6.37
CA ALA A 129 3.08 8.89 7.43
C ALA A 129 4.55 8.45 7.31
N PRO A 130 5.53 9.26 7.78
CA PRO A 130 6.95 9.03 7.51
C PRO A 130 7.48 7.70 8.03
N ALA A 131 7.01 7.23 9.18
CA ALA A 131 7.41 5.94 9.75
C ALA A 131 6.93 4.78 8.85
N ASP A 132 5.69 4.85 8.40
CA ASP A 132 5.11 3.84 7.51
C ASP A 132 5.72 3.89 6.12
N ASN A 133 6.05 5.10 5.63
CA ASN A 133 6.80 5.27 4.39
C ASN A 133 8.18 4.59 4.47
N ALA A 134 8.89 4.76 5.58
CA ALA A 134 10.17 4.09 5.80
C ALA A 134 10.03 2.57 5.89
N MET A 135 8.99 2.07 6.57
CA MET A 135 8.65 0.65 6.62
C MET A 135 8.36 0.09 5.23
N PHE A 136 7.53 0.77 4.44
CA PHE A 136 7.21 0.37 3.06
C PHE A 136 8.47 0.28 2.19
N PHE A 137 9.34 1.29 2.24
CA PHE A 137 10.59 1.26 1.47
C PHE A 137 11.61 0.24 2.00
N GLY A 138 11.60 -0.07 3.27
CA GLY A 138 12.34 -1.19 3.84
C GLY A 138 11.88 -2.53 3.23
N LEU A 139 10.56 -2.71 3.11
CA LEU A 139 9.97 -3.88 2.47
C LEU A 139 10.33 -3.93 0.97
N VAL A 140 10.16 -2.82 0.25
CA VAL A 140 10.54 -2.73 -1.17
C VAL A 140 12.00 -3.09 -1.37
N GLY A 141 12.90 -2.53 -0.55
CA GLY A 141 14.34 -2.83 -0.62
C GLY A 141 14.68 -4.31 -0.36
N SER A 142 13.87 -4.99 0.43
CA SER A 142 14.06 -6.42 0.74
C SER A 142 13.49 -7.35 -0.34
N MET A 143 12.46 -6.92 -1.07
CA MET A 143 11.69 -7.78 -1.98
C MET A 143 11.94 -7.47 -3.46
N TYR A 144 12.38 -6.27 -3.80
CA TYR A 144 12.43 -5.82 -5.20
C TYR A 144 13.72 -6.20 -5.85
N ALA A 145 14.71 -6.45 -5.49
CA ALA A 145 16.00 -6.87 -6.06
C ALA A 145 17.16 -6.40 -5.21
N LEU A 146 18.16 -7.22 -5.16
CA LEU A 146 19.36 -7.00 -4.35
C LEU A 146 20.20 -5.82 -4.82
N SER A 147 19.86 -5.19 -5.96
CA SER A 147 20.70 -4.23 -6.65
C SER A 147 20.22 -2.81 -6.55
N ASN A 148 21.15 -1.93 -6.78
CA ASN A 148 20.97 -0.52 -6.90
C ASN A 148 19.93 -0.16 -7.98
N PHE A 149 18.89 0.57 -7.62
CA PHE A 149 17.85 1.04 -8.54
C PHE A 149 18.37 1.92 -9.68
N THR A 150 19.57 2.45 -9.56
CA THR A 150 20.22 3.28 -10.60
C THR A 150 20.90 2.46 -11.69
N GLU A 151 21.17 1.18 -11.46
CA GLU A 151 21.82 0.33 -12.45
C GLU A 151 20.80 -0.23 -13.45
N LEU A 152 21.13 -0.11 -14.74
CA LEU A 152 20.29 -0.61 -15.82
C LEU A 152 20.51 -2.10 -16.12
N VAL A 153 21.59 -2.67 -15.60
CA VAL A 153 21.96 -4.08 -15.80
C VAL A 153 22.06 -4.74 -14.44
N TRP A 154 21.35 -5.84 -14.27
CA TRP A 154 21.43 -6.70 -13.09
C TRP A 154 22.00 -8.04 -13.51
N GLU A 155 23.08 -8.44 -12.87
CA GLU A 155 23.79 -9.69 -13.17
C GLU A 155 23.45 -10.81 -12.18
N ASP A 156 22.80 -10.51 -11.06
CA ASP A 156 22.66 -11.40 -9.90
C ASP A 156 21.36 -12.21 -9.86
N GLY A 157 20.68 -12.36 -10.98
CA GLY A 157 19.41 -13.09 -10.99
C GLY A 157 19.10 -13.81 -12.29
N PRO A 158 18.12 -14.74 -12.28
CA PRO A 158 17.68 -15.45 -13.48
C PRO A 158 16.97 -14.55 -14.49
N LEU A 159 16.54 -13.35 -14.07
CA LEU A 159 15.86 -12.37 -14.91
C LEU A 159 16.72 -11.11 -15.04
N SER A 160 16.82 -10.61 -16.26
CA SER A 160 17.42 -9.30 -16.51
C SER A 160 16.47 -8.19 -16.00
N ARG A 161 17.04 -7.01 -15.71
CA ARG A 161 16.22 -5.85 -15.31
C ARG A 161 15.10 -5.53 -16.29
N PRO A 162 15.28 -5.49 -17.62
CA PRO A 162 14.17 -5.27 -18.55
C PRO A 162 13.03 -6.30 -18.40
N GLN A 163 13.33 -7.56 -18.07
CA GLN A 163 12.30 -8.58 -17.84
C GLN A 163 11.53 -8.31 -16.55
N VAL A 164 12.21 -7.93 -15.47
CA VAL A 164 11.56 -7.54 -14.19
C VAL A 164 10.69 -6.31 -14.39
N GLU A 165 11.20 -5.27 -15.08
CA GLU A 165 10.43 -4.05 -15.34
C GLU A 165 9.23 -4.30 -16.26
N LEU A 166 9.33 -5.24 -17.20
CA LEU A 166 8.19 -5.65 -18.02
C LEU A 166 7.09 -6.30 -17.18
N VAL A 167 7.45 -7.16 -16.21
CA VAL A 167 6.50 -7.75 -15.26
C VAL A 167 5.86 -6.66 -14.40
N ALA A 168 6.64 -5.74 -13.84
CA ALA A 168 6.14 -4.63 -13.04
C ALA A 168 5.18 -3.74 -13.84
N ALA A 169 5.53 -3.39 -15.07
CA ALA A 169 4.68 -2.62 -15.97
C ALA A 169 3.37 -3.36 -16.29
N ARG A 170 3.43 -4.68 -16.49
CA ARG A 170 2.23 -5.50 -16.72
C ARG A 170 1.32 -5.55 -15.50
N VAL A 171 1.88 -5.69 -14.30
CA VAL A 171 1.12 -5.64 -13.04
C VAL A 171 0.44 -4.28 -12.88
N SER A 172 1.15 -3.19 -13.14
CA SER A 172 0.61 -1.83 -13.11
C SER A 172 -0.55 -1.65 -14.10
N ALA A 173 -0.40 -2.17 -15.32
CA ALA A 173 -1.45 -2.10 -16.33
C ALA A 173 -2.70 -2.91 -15.96
N ILE A 174 -2.53 -4.09 -15.35
CA ILE A 174 -3.66 -4.91 -14.86
C ILE A 174 -4.40 -4.22 -13.72
N ASN A 175 -3.68 -3.52 -12.86
CA ASN A 175 -4.25 -2.77 -11.74
C ASN A 175 -4.73 -1.36 -12.15
N GLU A 176 -4.74 -1.03 -13.44
CA GLU A 176 -5.10 0.29 -13.95
C GLU A 176 -4.37 1.43 -13.23
N CYS A 177 -3.12 1.16 -12.84
CA CYS A 177 -2.29 2.15 -12.19
C CYS A 177 -2.01 3.29 -13.18
N PHE A 178 -2.48 4.47 -12.85
CA PHE A 178 -2.35 5.64 -13.72
C PHE A 178 -0.94 6.23 -13.74
N TYR A 179 -0.09 5.79 -12.84
CA TYR A 179 1.22 6.34 -12.60
C TYR A 179 2.33 5.68 -13.44
#